data_d082b6b5b7d9510c6664bad8b2593ac9
#
_entry.id   d082b6b5b7d9510c6664bad8b2593ac9
#
_cell.length_a   1.000
_cell.length_b   1.000
_cell.length_c   1.000
_cell.angle_alpha   90.00
_cell.angle_beta   90.00
_cell.angle_gamma   90.00
#
_symmetry.space_group_name_H-M   'P 1'
#
loop_
_entity.id
_entity.type
_entity.pdbx_description
1 polymer ?
#
loop_
_entity_poly.entity_id
_entity_poly.type
_entity_poly.pdbx_seq_one_letter_code
_entity_poly.pdbx_strand_id
1 'polypeptide(L)'
;MKKFFIKICKLLGYEILDQNNFSSPTLGKELNEELSILNEKSIVLPLGEVKITKKVNSILIVLRMNTDIEIWDQNRRRLFEYPKIEYTKRSLNSLIRSINFLKNKHTSVNVKTIIVDDNSSTENLNIIKKIIDGNNIEIINLDYSKYKKEISEQKNKETFANLASLLQSFEIGKDTGEDLIYFIEDDYLHFEPMLEEMVASYERIASQINKDIFMCPSDYPYLYMNNEKTNVLIGNKRHWRTVDKTLCTFLTTKNLLDKYWDNFYKNCLDRHDPFEKYLNEIYSKEICISPLKSLSLHLTNINSSYGLSPLILSLIHI
;
A
#
# COMPACT_ATOMS: atom_id res chain seq x y z
N MET A 1 -3.25 -5.15 50.82
CA MET A 1 -1.98 -4.41 50.96
C MET A 1 -1.31 -4.17 49.62
N LYS A 2 -0.99 -5.19 48.78
CA LYS A 2 -0.29 -5.01 47.47
C LYS A 2 -0.98 -3.99 46.55
N LYS A 3 -2.32 -4.10 46.35
CA LYS A 3 -3.09 -3.16 45.51
C LYS A 3 -3.08 -1.70 46.04
N PHE A 4 -3.09 -1.53 47.35
CA PHE A 4 -3.04 -0.21 47.98
C PHE A 4 -1.66 0.45 47.82
N PHE A 5 -0.61 -0.33 47.98
CA PHE A 5 0.77 0.11 47.76
C PHE A 5 1.02 0.56 46.30
N ILE A 6 0.55 -0.25 45.32
CA ILE A 6 0.63 0.11 43.90
C ILE A 6 -0.10 1.44 43.61
N LYS A 7 -1.26 1.66 44.27
CA LYS A 7 -2.03 2.89 44.08
C LYS A 7 -1.30 4.12 44.63
N ILE A 8 -0.63 3.98 45.79
CA ILE A 8 0.21 5.04 46.38
C ILE A 8 1.40 5.35 45.46
N CYS A 9 2.10 4.32 44.95
CA CYS A 9 3.22 4.52 44.06
C CYS A 9 2.79 5.25 42.76
N LYS A 10 1.64 4.90 42.18
CA LYS A 10 1.10 5.63 41.03
C LYS A 10 0.80 7.11 41.32
N LEU A 11 0.29 7.41 42.52
CA LEU A 11 0.05 8.82 42.95
C LEU A 11 1.36 9.59 43.10
N LEU A 12 2.46 8.91 43.41
CA LEU A 12 3.80 9.48 43.51
C LEU A 12 4.57 9.50 42.17
N GLY A 13 3.94 9.07 41.07
CA GLY A 13 4.56 9.05 39.74
C GLY A 13 5.42 7.81 39.44
N TYR A 14 5.33 6.74 40.29
CA TYR A 14 6.04 5.47 40.08
C TYR A 14 5.10 4.39 39.61
N GLU A 15 5.53 3.60 38.61
CA GLU A 15 4.85 2.36 38.19
C GLU A 15 5.60 1.13 38.73
N ILE A 16 4.89 0.27 39.44
CA ILE A 16 5.44 -0.98 39.97
C ILE A 16 4.93 -2.13 39.12
N LEU A 17 5.84 -2.85 38.50
CA LEU A 17 5.59 -4.06 37.72
C LEU A 17 6.00 -5.29 38.53
N ASP A 18 5.08 -6.25 38.65
CA ASP A 18 5.40 -7.56 39.25
C ASP A 18 5.99 -8.44 38.14
N GLN A 19 7.32 -8.52 38.11
CA GLN A 19 8.06 -9.32 37.14
C GLN A 19 7.72 -10.82 37.16
N ASN A 20 7.25 -11.33 38.30
CA ASN A 20 6.86 -12.75 38.41
C ASN A 20 5.43 -13.03 37.95
N ASN A 21 4.64 -11.98 37.72
CA ASN A 21 3.24 -12.07 37.30
C ASN A 21 2.99 -11.36 35.97
N PHE A 22 4.03 -11.12 35.18
CA PHE A 22 3.88 -10.59 33.83
C PHE A 22 3.34 -11.70 32.94
N SER A 23 2.06 -11.64 32.62
CA SER A 23 1.41 -12.58 31.71
C SER A 23 0.80 -11.85 30.52
N SER A 24 1.05 -12.36 29.33
CA SER A 24 0.31 -11.99 28.14
C SER A 24 -0.97 -12.85 28.04
N PRO A 25 -2.10 -12.34 27.52
CA PRO A 25 -3.29 -13.15 27.29
C PRO A 25 -3.06 -14.41 26.45
N THR A 26 -1.97 -14.42 25.68
CA THR A 26 -1.59 -15.52 24.80
C THR A 26 -0.39 -16.32 25.30
N LEU A 27 0.18 -15.95 26.45
CA LEU A 27 1.27 -16.69 27.06
C LEU A 27 0.76 -18.06 27.52
N GLY A 28 1.44 -19.14 27.12
CA GLY A 28 1.04 -20.50 27.42
C GLY A 28 0.11 -21.16 26.39
N LYS A 29 -0.27 -20.47 25.33
CA LYS A 29 -0.91 -21.06 24.14
C LYS A 29 0.14 -21.43 23.11
N GLU A 30 -0.05 -22.53 22.41
CA GLU A 30 0.77 -22.84 21.26
C GLU A 30 0.58 -21.73 20.19
N LEU A 31 1.71 -21.23 19.72
CA LEU A 31 1.75 -20.23 18.67
C LEU A 31 1.69 -20.94 17.32
N ASN A 32 0.51 -21.00 16.74
CA ASN A 32 0.36 -21.38 15.34
C ASN A 32 -0.01 -20.16 14.50
N GLU A 33 0.17 -20.26 13.19
CA GLU A 33 -0.11 -19.17 12.27
C GLU A 33 -1.61 -18.82 12.16
N GLU A 34 -2.49 -19.65 12.70
CA GLU A 34 -3.95 -19.55 12.62
C GLU A 34 -4.60 -18.84 13.82
N LEU A 35 -3.80 -18.21 14.69
CA LEU A 35 -4.34 -17.49 15.85
C LEU A 35 -5.15 -16.25 15.42
N SER A 36 -4.77 -15.60 14.34
CA SER A 36 -5.52 -14.50 13.73
C SER A 36 -6.41 -15.03 12.62
N ILE A 37 -7.67 -14.63 12.62
CA ILE A 37 -8.67 -15.02 11.62
C ILE A 37 -9.16 -13.75 10.93
N LEU A 38 -9.01 -13.67 9.62
CA LEU A 38 -9.44 -12.52 8.84
C LEU A 38 -10.95 -12.28 9.01
N ASN A 39 -11.36 -11.04 9.11
CA ASN A 39 -12.72 -10.59 9.37
C ASN A 39 -13.31 -10.97 10.76
N GLU A 40 -12.62 -11.74 11.58
CA GLU A 40 -13.13 -12.16 12.90
C GLU A 40 -12.30 -11.59 14.04
N LYS A 41 -11.03 -11.96 14.08
CA LYS A 41 -10.12 -11.53 15.15
C LYS A 41 -8.68 -11.39 14.68
N SER A 42 -7.97 -10.52 15.35
CA SER A 42 -6.53 -10.37 15.19
C SER A 42 -5.85 -10.50 16.56
N ILE A 43 -4.88 -11.38 16.65
CA ILE A 43 -4.09 -11.59 17.87
C ILE A 43 -2.66 -11.12 17.61
N VAL A 44 -2.17 -10.27 18.51
CA VAL A 44 -0.76 -9.87 18.51
C VAL A 44 -0.20 -10.06 19.90
N LEU A 45 0.87 -10.78 19.98
CA LEU A 45 1.61 -10.99 21.22
C LEU A 45 2.57 -9.82 21.48
N PRO A 46 2.61 -9.27 22.68
CA PRO A 46 1.85 -9.62 23.91
C PRO A 46 0.52 -8.87 24.07
N LEU A 47 0.04 -8.11 23.08
CA LEU A 47 -1.09 -7.19 23.24
C LEU A 47 -2.48 -7.85 23.29
N GLY A 48 -2.57 -9.14 23.00
CA GLY A 48 -3.81 -9.88 23.08
C GLY A 48 -4.74 -9.72 21.87
N GLU A 49 -6.00 -10.04 22.07
CA GLU A 49 -7.03 -10.12 21.04
C GLU A 49 -7.65 -8.76 20.76
N VAL A 50 -7.85 -8.46 19.49
CA VAL A 50 -8.60 -7.29 19.01
C VAL A 50 -9.83 -7.77 18.24
N LYS A 51 -11.01 -7.31 18.64
CA LYS A 51 -12.25 -7.54 17.88
C LYS A 51 -12.22 -6.73 16.59
N ILE A 52 -12.36 -7.41 15.47
CA ILE A 52 -12.42 -6.75 14.15
C ILE A 52 -13.79 -6.11 13.96
N THR A 53 -13.82 -4.78 13.82
CA THR A 53 -15.01 -3.97 13.52
C THR A 53 -14.96 -3.33 12.14
N LYS A 54 -13.76 -3.16 11.59
CA LYS A 54 -13.50 -2.66 10.23
C LYS A 54 -13.15 -3.84 9.32
N LYS A 55 -14.18 -4.60 8.93
CA LYS A 55 -14.01 -5.79 8.08
C LYS A 55 -13.73 -5.41 6.63
N VAL A 56 -12.93 -6.24 5.95
CA VAL A 56 -12.64 -6.12 4.52
C VAL A 56 -13.27 -7.30 3.80
N ASN A 57 -14.24 -7.03 2.93
CA ASN A 57 -14.89 -8.04 2.09
C ASN A 57 -14.41 -7.93 0.63
N SER A 58 -13.92 -6.76 0.22
CA SER A 58 -13.46 -6.52 -1.14
C SER A 58 -12.21 -5.65 -1.19
N ILE A 59 -11.40 -5.88 -2.21
CA ILE A 59 -10.29 -5.02 -2.59
C ILE A 59 -10.29 -4.83 -4.11
N LEU A 60 -10.34 -3.58 -4.53
CA LEU A 60 -10.10 -3.17 -5.90
C LEU A 60 -8.62 -2.78 -6.05
N ILE A 61 -7.94 -3.39 -6.98
CA ILE A 61 -6.56 -3.05 -7.35
C ILE A 61 -6.60 -2.30 -8.67
N VAL A 62 -6.04 -1.09 -8.73
CA VAL A 62 -5.93 -0.29 -9.95
C VAL A 62 -4.46 -0.06 -10.25
N LEU A 63 -3.96 -0.70 -11.30
CA LEU A 63 -2.57 -0.62 -11.71
C LEU A 63 -2.45 0.28 -12.94
N ARG A 64 -1.62 1.31 -12.87
CA ARG A 64 -1.26 2.16 -14.02
C ARG A 64 -0.08 1.56 -14.76
N MET A 65 -0.19 1.43 -16.06
CA MET A 65 0.79 0.76 -16.90
C MET A 65 1.13 1.55 -18.15
N ASN A 66 2.44 1.64 -18.46
CA ASN A 66 2.96 2.01 -19.77
C ASN A 66 4.28 1.26 -19.99
N THR A 67 4.29 0.34 -20.94
CA THR A 67 5.41 -0.60 -21.14
C THR A 67 6.51 -0.07 -22.05
N ASP A 68 6.27 1.05 -22.73
CA ASP A 68 7.15 1.57 -23.80
C ASP A 68 7.81 2.90 -23.46
N ILE A 69 7.45 3.51 -22.30
CA ILE A 69 8.00 4.80 -21.92
C ILE A 69 9.36 4.65 -21.24
N GLU A 70 10.28 5.54 -21.55
CA GLU A 70 11.46 5.77 -20.76
C GLU A 70 11.12 6.60 -19.50
N ILE A 71 12.03 6.67 -18.52
CA ILE A 71 11.79 7.44 -17.30
C ILE A 71 11.58 8.91 -17.69
N TRP A 72 10.44 9.49 -17.32
CA TRP A 72 10.11 10.87 -17.64
C TRP A 72 10.90 11.92 -16.80
N ASP A 73 11.49 11.51 -15.69
CA ASP A 73 12.37 12.34 -14.88
C ASP A 73 13.84 11.96 -15.14
N GLN A 74 14.54 12.78 -15.90
CA GLN A 74 15.93 12.55 -16.34
C GLN A 74 16.93 12.39 -15.18
N ASN A 75 16.58 12.79 -13.97
CA ASN A 75 17.43 12.65 -12.78
C ASN A 75 17.26 11.28 -12.10
N ARG A 76 16.38 10.43 -12.58
CA ARG A 76 16.13 9.10 -12.01
C ARG A 76 16.56 8.01 -12.97
N ARG A 77 17.18 6.97 -12.42
CA ARG A 77 17.56 5.77 -13.17
C ARG A 77 16.77 4.57 -12.68
N ARG A 78 16.42 3.67 -13.60
CA ARG A 78 15.91 2.36 -13.23
C ARG A 78 17.00 1.59 -12.50
N LEU A 79 16.61 0.72 -11.56
CA LEU A 79 17.56 -0.07 -10.76
C LEU A 79 18.40 -1.02 -11.63
N PHE A 80 17.85 -1.51 -12.73
CA PHE A 80 18.50 -2.40 -13.69
C PHE A 80 18.41 -1.82 -15.10
N GLU A 81 19.40 -2.09 -15.94
CA GLU A 81 19.44 -1.68 -17.35
C GLU A 81 18.59 -2.62 -18.23
N TYR A 82 17.29 -2.71 -17.94
CA TYR A 82 16.33 -3.46 -18.74
C TYR A 82 15.28 -2.55 -19.36
N PRO A 83 14.67 -2.94 -20.50
CA PRO A 83 13.53 -2.20 -21.06
C PRO A 83 12.35 -2.18 -20.08
N LYS A 84 11.50 -1.16 -20.17
CA LYS A 84 10.39 -0.93 -19.23
C LYS A 84 9.46 -2.13 -19.10
N ILE A 85 9.19 -2.85 -20.19
CA ILE A 85 8.36 -4.05 -20.16
C ILE A 85 8.84 -5.11 -19.16
N GLU A 86 10.16 -5.24 -18.92
CA GLU A 86 10.68 -6.20 -17.95
C GLU A 86 10.33 -5.82 -16.51
N TYR A 87 10.26 -4.52 -16.21
CA TYR A 87 9.79 -4.03 -14.91
C TYR A 87 8.30 -4.31 -14.72
N THR A 88 7.50 -3.97 -15.74
CA THR A 88 6.06 -4.20 -15.72
C THR A 88 5.72 -5.69 -15.57
N LYS A 89 6.41 -6.59 -16.29
CA LYS A 89 6.24 -8.04 -16.16
C LYS A 89 6.49 -8.52 -14.72
N ARG A 90 7.60 -8.08 -14.11
CA ARG A 90 7.98 -8.47 -12.75
C ARG A 90 7.03 -7.90 -11.71
N SER A 91 6.65 -6.63 -11.87
CA SER A 91 5.64 -5.98 -11.04
C SER A 91 4.33 -6.79 -11.06
N LEU A 92 3.82 -7.08 -12.25
CA LEU A 92 2.55 -7.78 -12.44
C LEU A 92 2.59 -9.22 -11.93
N ASN A 93 3.66 -9.99 -12.23
CA ASN A 93 3.83 -11.34 -11.71
C ASN A 93 3.90 -11.36 -10.17
N SER A 94 4.63 -10.43 -9.58
CA SER A 94 4.73 -10.34 -8.12
C SER A 94 3.38 -9.97 -7.48
N LEU A 95 2.61 -9.09 -8.11
CA LEU A 95 1.26 -8.73 -7.69
C LEU A 95 0.32 -9.95 -7.76
N ILE A 96 0.32 -10.69 -8.87
CA ILE A 96 -0.51 -11.90 -9.04
C ILE A 96 -0.18 -12.94 -7.96
N ARG A 97 1.10 -13.15 -7.64
CA ARG A 97 1.51 -14.03 -6.54
C ARG A 97 0.94 -13.56 -5.20
N SER A 98 1.00 -12.25 -4.94
CA SER A 98 0.45 -11.69 -3.70
C SER A 98 -1.08 -11.82 -3.62
N ILE A 99 -1.79 -11.65 -4.75
CA ILE A 99 -3.23 -11.89 -4.85
C ILE A 99 -3.56 -13.35 -4.56
N ASN A 100 -2.82 -14.29 -5.18
CA ASN A 100 -3.04 -15.71 -4.98
C ASN A 100 -2.74 -16.14 -3.53
N PHE A 101 -1.71 -15.57 -2.93
CA PHE A 101 -1.39 -15.80 -1.51
C PHE A 101 -2.54 -15.35 -0.59
N LEU A 102 -3.10 -14.16 -0.82
CA LEU A 102 -4.28 -13.69 -0.09
C LEU A 102 -5.47 -14.64 -0.29
N LYS A 103 -5.81 -14.97 -1.55
CA LYS A 103 -6.96 -15.83 -1.89
C LYS A 103 -6.84 -17.23 -1.30
N ASN A 104 -5.64 -17.80 -1.27
CA ASN A 104 -5.39 -19.12 -0.70
C ASN A 104 -5.61 -19.15 0.83
N LYS A 105 -5.31 -18.06 1.51
CA LYS A 105 -5.50 -17.95 2.97
C LYS A 105 -6.88 -17.45 3.37
N HIS A 106 -7.46 -16.58 2.56
CA HIS A 106 -8.67 -15.83 2.89
C HIS A 106 -9.62 -15.78 1.70
N THR A 107 -10.41 -16.84 1.56
CA THR A 107 -11.33 -17.04 0.43
C THR A 107 -12.53 -16.08 0.43
N SER A 108 -12.80 -15.41 1.54
CA SER A 108 -13.94 -14.49 1.70
C SER A 108 -13.69 -13.10 1.10
N VAL A 109 -12.44 -12.73 0.83
CA VAL A 109 -12.12 -11.40 0.27
C VAL A 109 -12.21 -11.45 -1.25
N ASN A 110 -13.12 -10.65 -1.81
CA ASN A 110 -13.22 -10.49 -3.26
C ASN A 110 -12.11 -9.57 -3.77
N VAL A 111 -11.32 -10.04 -4.72
CA VAL A 111 -10.24 -9.26 -5.34
C VAL A 111 -10.53 -9.05 -6.81
N LYS A 112 -10.69 -7.79 -7.21
CA LYS A 112 -10.78 -7.35 -8.61
C LYS A 112 -9.55 -6.51 -8.95
N THR A 113 -8.99 -6.72 -10.14
CA THR A 113 -7.85 -5.92 -10.63
C THR A 113 -8.19 -5.29 -11.97
N ILE A 114 -7.90 -3.99 -12.10
CA ILE A 114 -8.05 -3.23 -13.33
C ILE A 114 -6.68 -2.61 -13.66
N ILE A 115 -6.22 -2.82 -14.89
CA ILE A 115 -5.02 -2.19 -15.44
C ILE A 115 -5.46 -1.03 -16.32
N VAL A 116 -4.98 0.17 -16.03
CA VAL A 116 -5.12 1.36 -16.89
C VAL A 116 -3.89 1.43 -17.77
N ASP A 117 -4.03 1.09 -19.05
CA ASP A 117 -2.95 1.07 -20.01
C ASP A 117 -2.82 2.41 -20.76
N ASP A 118 -1.64 3.00 -20.70
CA ASP A 118 -1.29 4.23 -21.38
C ASP A 118 -0.59 3.95 -22.72
N ASN A 119 -1.35 3.41 -23.68
CA ASN A 119 -0.89 3.15 -25.05
C ASN A 119 0.37 2.29 -25.18
N SER A 120 0.46 1.24 -24.43
CA SER A 120 1.51 0.23 -24.64
C SER A 120 1.43 -0.40 -26.04
N SER A 121 2.56 -0.76 -26.61
CA SER A 121 2.63 -1.41 -27.94
C SER A 121 1.85 -2.72 -27.97
N THR A 122 1.32 -3.06 -29.14
CA THR A 122 0.55 -4.31 -29.33
C THR A 122 1.37 -5.55 -28.95
N GLU A 123 2.68 -5.53 -29.23
CA GLU A 123 3.61 -6.61 -28.86
C GLU A 123 3.67 -6.78 -27.34
N ASN A 124 3.91 -5.70 -26.61
CA ASN A 124 3.98 -5.71 -25.15
C ASN A 124 2.63 -6.06 -24.51
N LEU A 125 1.52 -5.51 -25.05
CA LEU A 125 0.18 -5.88 -24.58
C LEU A 125 -0.12 -7.39 -24.74
N ASN A 126 0.36 -8.02 -25.82
CA ASN A 126 0.21 -9.47 -26.00
C ASN A 126 1.00 -10.27 -24.95
N ILE A 127 2.16 -9.78 -24.53
CA ILE A 127 2.93 -10.36 -23.43
C ILE A 127 2.15 -10.23 -22.12
N ILE A 128 1.66 -9.02 -21.81
CA ILE A 128 0.88 -8.78 -20.60
C ILE A 128 -0.39 -9.64 -20.55
N LYS A 129 -1.14 -9.72 -21.66
CA LYS A 129 -2.35 -10.57 -21.75
C LYS A 129 -2.07 -12.04 -21.42
N LYS A 130 -0.91 -12.58 -21.84
CA LYS A 130 -0.50 -13.94 -21.47
C LYS A 130 -0.20 -14.08 -19.98
N ILE A 131 0.35 -13.07 -19.34
CA ILE A 131 0.66 -13.09 -17.90
C ILE A 131 -0.61 -13.06 -17.06
N ILE A 132 -1.62 -12.27 -17.47
CA ILE A 132 -2.87 -12.14 -16.74
C ILE A 132 -3.90 -13.22 -17.05
N ASP A 133 -3.64 -14.06 -18.04
CA ASP A 133 -4.55 -15.13 -18.45
C ASP A 133 -4.90 -16.04 -17.25
N GLY A 134 -6.18 -16.39 -17.13
CA GLY A 134 -6.69 -17.15 -15.99
C GLY A 134 -6.85 -16.37 -14.68
N ASN A 135 -6.51 -15.06 -14.63
CA ASN A 135 -6.69 -14.20 -13.48
C ASN A 135 -7.86 -13.21 -13.71
N ASN A 136 -8.51 -12.78 -12.62
CA ASN A 136 -9.57 -11.76 -12.68
C ASN A 136 -8.98 -10.35 -12.84
N ILE A 137 -8.37 -10.09 -14.02
CA ILE A 137 -7.68 -8.85 -14.35
C ILE A 137 -8.20 -8.30 -15.66
N GLU A 138 -8.67 -7.08 -15.66
CA GLU A 138 -9.20 -6.34 -16.81
C GLU A 138 -8.18 -5.27 -17.27
N ILE A 139 -8.03 -5.08 -18.58
CA ILE A 139 -7.22 -3.97 -19.14
C ILE A 139 -8.17 -2.94 -19.75
N ILE A 140 -8.02 -1.69 -19.34
CA ILE A 140 -8.75 -0.54 -19.85
C ILE A 140 -7.75 0.45 -20.41
N ASN A 141 -7.98 0.94 -21.63
CA ASN A 141 -7.12 1.95 -22.23
C ASN A 141 -7.36 3.33 -21.62
N LEU A 142 -6.28 4.11 -21.52
CA LEU A 142 -6.37 5.50 -21.11
C LEU A 142 -7.14 6.33 -22.14
N ASP A 143 -8.20 7.01 -21.69
CA ASP A 143 -8.98 7.93 -22.53
C ASP A 143 -8.40 9.34 -22.50
N TYR A 144 -7.43 9.61 -23.36
CA TYR A 144 -6.83 10.93 -23.51
C TYR A 144 -7.83 12.05 -23.83
N SER A 145 -8.88 11.73 -24.61
CA SER A 145 -9.83 12.73 -25.07
C SER A 145 -10.67 13.30 -23.94
N LYS A 146 -11.01 12.44 -22.97
CA LYS A 146 -11.75 12.82 -21.77
C LYS A 146 -10.99 13.86 -20.95
N TYR A 147 -9.68 13.69 -20.77
CA TYR A 147 -8.90 14.49 -19.81
C TYR A 147 -8.26 15.76 -20.39
N LYS A 148 -8.25 15.93 -21.73
CA LYS A 148 -7.66 17.13 -22.39
C LYS A 148 -8.26 18.46 -21.95
N LYS A 149 -9.50 18.45 -21.47
CA LYS A 149 -10.19 19.68 -21.03
C LYS A 149 -9.98 19.98 -19.55
N GLU A 150 -9.62 18.97 -18.77
CA GLU A 150 -9.53 19.05 -17.31
C GLU A 150 -8.11 19.30 -16.83
N ILE A 151 -7.14 18.63 -17.48
CA ILE A 151 -5.73 18.74 -17.12
C ILE A 151 -5.10 19.92 -17.84
N SER A 152 -4.38 20.76 -17.08
CA SER A 152 -3.65 21.90 -17.60
C SER A 152 -2.67 21.47 -18.71
N GLU A 153 -2.45 22.35 -19.70
CA GLU A 153 -1.49 22.09 -20.77
C GLU A 153 -0.10 21.83 -20.20
N GLN A 154 0.44 20.68 -20.52
CA GLN A 154 1.74 20.25 -20.02
C GLN A 154 2.83 20.46 -21.05
N LYS A 155 4.06 20.74 -20.57
CA LYS A 155 5.25 20.96 -21.44
C LYS A 155 5.60 19.75 -22.30
N ASN A 156 5.30 18.56 -21.82
CA ASN A 156 5.51 17.31 -22.55
C ASN A 156 4.30 16.38 -22.45
N LYS A 157 4.20 15.47 -23.42
CA LYS A 157 3.11 14.51 -23.54
C LYS A 157 3.12 13.50 -22.40
N GLU A 158 4.30 13.12 -21.93
CA GLU A 158 4.49 12.12 -20.86
C GLU A 158 3.94 12.62 -19.54
N THR A 159 4.13 13.90 -19.22
CA THR A 159 3.55 14.50 -18.00
C THR A 159 2.02 14.48 -18.07
N PHE A 160 1.44 14.87 -19.22
CA PHE A 160 -0.01 14.81 -19.42
C PHE A 160 -0.53 13.37 -19.24
N ALA A 161 0.11 12.40 -19.89
CA ALA A 161 -0.27 10.99 -19.84
C ALA A 161 -0.22 10.44 -18.41
N ASN A 162 0.82 10.80 -17.64
CA ASN A 162 0.95 10.43 -16.23
C ASN A 162 -0.21 10.99 -15.38
N LEU A 163 -0.53 12.29 -15.53
CA LEU A 163 -1.64 12.92 -14.81
C LEU A 163 -2.99 12.31 -15.22
N ALA A 164 -3.22 12.10 -16.51
CA ALA A 164 -4.46 11.53 -17.04
C ALA A 164 -4.66 10.07 -16.57
N SER A 165 -3.62 9.25 -16.61
CA SER A 165 -3.70 7.86 -16.12
C SER A 165 -3.94 7.79 -14.61
N LEU A 166 -3.36 8.73 -13.86
CA LEU A 166 -3.61 8.85 -12.42
C LEU A 166 -5.07 9.24 -12.13
N LEU A 167 -5.59 10.24 -12.86
CA LEU A 167 -6.99 10.68 -12.69
C LEU A 167 -7.96 9.56 -13.06
N GLN A 168 -7.75 8.89 -14.19
CA GLN A 168 -8.59 7.74 -14.59
C GLN A 168 -8.56 6.63 -13.54
N SER A 169 -7.39 6.36 -12.95
CA SER A 169 -7.27 5.36 -11.89
C SER A 169 -8.06 5.74 -10.64
N PHE A 170 -8.02 7.01 -10.23
CA PHE A 170 -8.79 7.50 -9.08
C PHE A 170 -10.30 7.47 -9.37
N GLU A 171 -10.74 7.83 -10.57
CA GLU A 171 -12.15 7.72 -10.98
C GLU A 171 -12.63 6.26 -10.95
N ILE A 172 -11.85 5.33 -11.51
CA ILE A 172 -12.16 3.89 -11.43
C ILE A 172 -12.29 3.45 -9.96
N GLY A 173 -11.35 3.87 -9.12
CA GLY A 173 -11.41 3.59 -7.68
C GLY A 173 -12.67 4.12 -7.03
N LYS A 174 -13.05 5.37 -7.38
CA LYS A 174 -14.26 6.00 -6.86
C LYS A 174 -15.55 5.32 -7.34
N ASP A 175 -15.60 4.93 -8.61
CA ASP A 175 -16.84 4.44 -9.22
C ASP A 175 -17.08 2.94 -8.94
N THR A 176 -15.99 2.15 -8.79
CA THR A 176 -16.08 0.70 -8.71
C THR A 176 -15.52 0.11 -7.41
N GLY A 177 -14.82 0.89 -6.59
CA GLY A 177 -14.33 0.45 -5.28
C GLY A 177 -15.47 0.31 -4.26
N GLU A 178 -15.34 -0.67 -3.38
CA GLU A 178 -16.30 -0.92 -2.30
C GLU A 178 -15.68 -0.69 -0.93
N ASP A 179 -14.78 -1.60 -0.45
CA ASP A 179 -14.12 -1.47 0.84
C ASP A 179 -12.73 -0.83 0.69
N LEU A 180 -11.76 -1.62 0.21
CA LEU A 180 -10.38 -1.18 0.01
C LEU A 180 -10.07 -0.96 -1.47
N ILE A 181 -9.23 0.04 -1.74
CA ILE A 181 -8.74 0.37 -3.07
C ILE A 181 -7.22 0.49 -2.99
N TYR A 182 -6.52 -0.27 -3.83
CA TYR A 182 -5.07 -0.25 -3.90
C TYR A 182 -4.62 0.29 -5.25
N PHE A 183 -4.06 1.50 -5.26
CA PHE A 183 -3.47 2.14 -6.44
C PHE A 183 -2.01 1.74 -6.56
N ILE A 184 -1.57 1.37 -7.78
CA ILE A 184 -0.22 0.84 -8.03
C ILE A 184 0.36 1.43 -9.31
N GLU A 185 1.67 1.69 -9.30
CA GLU A 185 2.49 1.93 -10.49
C GLU A 185 3.18 0.64 -10.93
N ASP A 186 3.41 0.48 -12.23
CA ASP A 186 3.89 -0.77 -12.86
C ASP A 186 5.40 -1.05 -12.72
N ASP A 187 6.04 -0.40 -11.77
CA ASP A 187 7.45 -0.60 -11.40
C ASP A 187 7.66 -0.92 -9.90
N TYR A 188 6.59 -1.40 -9.25
CA TYR A 188 6.66 -1.93 -7.89
C TYR A 188 6.78 -3.44 -7.88
N LEU A 189 7.79 -3.97 -7.20
CA LEU A 189 7.95 -5.40 -6.96
C LEU A 189 7.37 -5.73 -5.57
N HIS A 190 6.37 -6.62 -5.54
CA HIS A 190 5.66 -7.00 -4.31
C HIS A 190 6.23 -8.28 -3.71
N PHE A 191 6.36 -8.31 -2.38
CA PHE A 191 6.59 -9.57 -1.68
C PHE A 191 5.29 -10.40 -1.64
N GLU A 192 5.42 -11.69 -1.71
CA GLU A 192 4.27 -12.60 -1.78
C GLU A 192 3.21 -12.36 -0.68
N PRO A 193 3.55 -12.18 0.62
CA PRO A 193 2.56 -11.93 1.66
C PRO A 193 2.06 -10.47 1.73
N MET A 194 2.42 -9.59 0.78
CA MET A 194 2.16 -8.16 0.88
C MET A 194 0.67 -7.86 1.06
N LEU A 195 -0.17 -8.39 0.20
CA LEU A 195 -1.59 -8.04 0.19
C LEU A 195 -2.32 -8.59 1.44
N GLU A 196 -1.97 -9.81 1.86
CA GLU A 196 -2.49 -10.41 3.11
C GLU A 196 -2.11 -9.56 4.33
N GLU A 197 -0.85 -9.18 4.44
CA GLU A 197 -0.38 -8.36 5.54
C GLU A 197 -1.03 -6.98 5.57
N MET A 198 -1.24 -6.34 4.40
CA MET A 198 -1.93 -5.05 4.32
C MET A 198 -3.39 -5.16 4.75
N VAL A 199 -4.13 -6.15 4.24
CA VAL A 199 -5.54 -6.34 4.59
C VAL A 199 -5.69 -6.65 6.08
N ALA A 200 -4.94 -7.63 6.60
CA ALA A 200 -5.04 -8.03 8.01
C ALA A 200 -4.57 -6.90 8.97
N SER A 201 -3.52 -6.14 8.59
CA SER A 201 -3.08 -5.00 9.38
C SER A 201 -4.07 -3.84 9.32
N TYR A 202 -4.72 -3.60 8.16
CA TYR A 202 -5.81 -2.62 8.07
C TYR A 202 -6.94 -2.97 9.04
N GLU A 203 -7.49 -4.17 8.94
CA GLU A 203 -8.58 -4.60 9.82
C GLU A 203 -8.24 -4.42 11.29
N ARG A 204 -7.03 -4.83 11.69
CA ARG A 204 -6.56 -4.72 13.05
C ARG A 204 -6.42 -3.27 13.50
N ILE A 205 -5.61 -2.49 12.80
CA ILE A 205 -5.27 -1.12 13.20
C ILE A 205 -6.50 -0.22 13.12
N ALA A 206 -7.24 -0.26 12.01
CA ALA A 206 -8.44 0.53 11.82
C ALA A 206 -9.52 0.22 12.87
N SER A 207 -9.65 -1.07 13.27
CA SER A 207 -10.58 -1.47 14.34
C SER A 207 -10.14 -0.97 15.71
N GLN A 208 -8.84 -1.02 16.01
CA GLN A 208 -8.32 -0.52 17.29
C GLN A 208 -8.53 0.98 17.48
N ILE A 209 -8.28 1.77 16.43
CA ILE A 209 -8.39 3.23 16.50
C ILE A 209 -9.77 3.74 16.09
N ASN A 210 -10.64 2.84 15.59
CA ASN A 210 -11.97 3.12 15.05
C ASN A 210 -11.97 4.21 13.96
N LYS A 211 -10.97 4.17 13.06
CA LYS A 211 -10.81 5.09 11.93
C LYS A 211 -10.31 4.35 10.70
N ASP A 212 -10.71 4.83 9.53
CA ASP A 212 -10.10 4.41 8.28
C ASP A 212 -8.70 5.01 8.17
N ILE A 213 -7.79 4.32 7.47
CA ILE A 213 -6.39 4.71 7.34
C ILE A 213 -5.91 4.53 5.90
N PHE A 214 -4.86 5.28 5.55
CA PHE A 214 -4.06 5.03 4.35
C PHE A 214 -2.88 4.11 4.67
N MET A 215 -2.47 3.30 3.71
CA MET A 215 -1.33 2.40 3.88
C MET A 215 -0.44 2.42 2.63
N CYS A 216 0.86 2.62 2.84
CA CYS A 216 1.87 2.46 1.81
C CYS A 216 2.53 1.09 1.94
N PRO A 217 2.78 0.35 0.85
CA PRO A 217 3.41 -0.96 0.94
C PRO A 217 4.93 -0.87 1.12
N SER A 218 5.53 0.30 0.84
CA SER A 218 6.97 0.51 0.86
C SER A 218 7.40 1.41 2.00
N ASP A 219 8.48 1.03 2.66
CA ASP A 219 9.17 1.86 3.65
C ASP A 219 10.33 2.58 2.95
N TYR A 220 10.20 3.88 2.80
CA TYR A 220 11.18 4.69 2.07
C TYR A 220 12.28 5.21 2.98
N PRO A 221 13.56 4.85 2.72
CA PRO A 221 14.69 5.27 3.55
C PRO A 221 14.85 6.78 3.69
N TYR A 222 14.47 7.56 2.68
CA TYR A 222 14.60 9.02 2.73
C TYR A 222 13.71 9.67 3.80
N LEU A 223 12.62 9.02 4.22
CA LEU A 223 11.77 9.50 5.30
C LEU A 223 12.45 9.43 6.68
N TYR A 224 13.49 8.61 6.83
CA TYR A 224 14.28 8.53 8.06
C TYR A 224 15.31 9.67 8.22
N MET A 225 15.51 10.46 7.18
CA MET A 225 16.45 11.60 7.21
C MET A 225 15.86 12.87 7.82
N ASN A 226 14.57 12.89 8.07
CA ASN A 226 13.85 14.02 8.63
C ASN A 226 13.38 13.71 10.06
N ASN A 227 13.35 14.74 10.93
CA ASN A 227 12.76 14.63 12.27
C ASN A 227 11.22 14.67 12.17
N GLU A 228 10.62 13.55 11.80
CA GLU A 228 9.16 13.42 11.77
C GLU A 228 8.65 12.79 13.07
N LYS A 229 7.55 13.32 13.61
CA LYS A 229 6.83 12.64 14.67
C LYS A 229 6.22 11.37 14.08
N THR A 230 6.67 10.23 14.55
CA THR A 230 6.14 8.96 14.09
C THR A 230 5.65 8.11 15.27
N ASN A 231 4.52 7.44 15.07
CA ASN A 231 4.03 6.42 15.99
C ASN A 231 4.27 5.06 15.37
N VAL A 232 4.70 4.11 16.18
CA VAL A 232 4.83 2.71 15.76
C VAL A 232 3.58 1.96 16.17
N LEU A 233 2.97 1.29 15.20
CA LEU A 233 1.74 0.52 15.34
C LEU A 233 2.06 -0.95 15.10
N ILE A 234 1.34 -1.84 15.77
CA ILE A 234 1.51 -3.27 15.58
C ILE A 234 0.43 -3.76 14.60
N GLY A 235 0.88 -4.20 13.43
CA GLY A 235 0.03 -4.81 12.42
C GLY A 235 -0.23 -6.29 12.67
N ASN A 236 -0.37 -7.07 11.62
CA ASN A 236 -0.57 -8.51 11.72
C ASN A 236 0.76 -9.23 12.03
N LYS A 237 1.71 -9.23 11.11
CA LYS A 237 3.04 -9.85 11.25
C LYS A 237 4.19 -8.84 11.29
N ARG A 238 3.89 -7.56 11.12
CA ARG A 238 4.88 -6.47 11.03
C ARG A 238 4.49 -5.32 11.93
N HIS A 239 5.50 -4.52 12.26
CA HIS A 239 5.27 -3.18 12.78
C HIS A 239 5.04 -2.23 11.62
N TRP A 240 4.26 -1.20 11.86
CA TRP A 240 3.97 -0.11 10.96
C TRP A 240 4.30 1.20 11.64
N ARG A 241 4.61 2.21 10.88
CA ARG A 241 4.82 3.56 11.41
C ARG A 241 3.95 4.58 10.69
N THR A 242 3.57 5.63 11.38
CA THR A 242 2.89 6.76 10.73
C THR A 242 3.87 7.50 9.85
N VAL A 243 3.39 7.95 8.67
CA VAL A 243 4.11 8.77 7.71
C VAL A 243 3.20 9.89 7.22
N ASP A 244 3.76 11.03 6.86
CA ASP A 244 3.04 12.19 6.32
C ASP A 244 3.24 12.37 4.81
N LYS A 245 4.03 11.51 4.19
CA LYS A 245 4.34 11.50 2.75
C LYS A 245 4.39 10.09 2.19
N THR A 246 3.93 9.95 0.96
CA THR A 246 4.07 8.70 0.18
C THR A 246 4.12 9.03 -1.31
N LEU A 247 4.33 8.01 -2.14
CA LEU A 247 4.20 8.09 -3.58
C LEU A 247 2.80 7.65 -4.04
N CYS A 248 2.55 7.62 -5.36
CA CYS A 248 1.25 7.25 -5.91
C CYS A 248 0.90 5.76 -5.83
N THR A 249 1.69 4.97 -5.10
CA THR A 249 1.38 3.57 -4.77
C THR A 249 0.98 3.46 -3.31
N PHE A 250 -0.32 3.31 -3.07
CA PHE A 250 -0.91 3.28 -1.72
C PHE A 250 -2.28 2.60 -1.71
N LEU A 251 -2.69 2.13 -0.54
CA LEU A 251 -4.02 1.60 -0.26
C LEU A 251 -4.83 2.62 0.52
N THR A 252 -6.09 2.75 0.17
CA THR A 252 -7.08 3.61 0.85
C THR A 252 -8.41 2.88 0.97
N THR A 253 -9.36 3.46 1.71
CA THR A 253 -10.76 3.00 1.70
C THR A 253 -11.58 3.81 0.72
N LYS A 254 -12.72 3.24 0.29
CA LYS A 254 -13.72 3.96 -0.51
C LYS A 254 -14.19 5.23 0.22
N ASN A 255 -14.41 5.15 1.54
CA ASN A 255 -14.84 6.29 2.34
C ASN A 255 -13.82 7.44 2.33
N LEU A 256 -12.52 7.13 2.46
CA LEU A 256 -11.48 8.15 2.43
C LEU A 256 -11.30 8.73 1.03
N LEU A 257 -11.40 7.91 -0.01
CA LEU A 257 -11.35 8.39 -1.39
C LEU A 257 -12.51 9.35 -1.69
N ASP A 258 -13.73 9.02 -1.27
CA ASP A 258 -14.90 9.89 -1.44
C ASP A 258 -14.76 11.19 -0.63
N LYS A 259 -14.36 11.08 0.64
CA LYS A 259 -14.19 12.21 1.54
C LYS A 259 -13.20 13.24 1.03
N TYR A 260 -12.11 12.79 0.43
CA TYR A 260 -11.01 13.64 -0.05
C TYR A 260 -10.95 13.74 -1.58
N TRP A 261 -12.05 13.46 -2.27
CA TRP A 261 -12.09 13.47 -3.74
C TRP A 261 -11.47 14.72 -4.35
N ASP A 262 -11.76 15.90 -3.82
CA ASP A 262 -11.22 17.15 -4.31
C ASP A 262 -9.69 17.22 -4.27
N ASN A 263 -9.07 16.62 -3.25
CA ASN A 263 -7.62 16.54 -3.15
C ASN A 263 -7.05 15.57 -4.20
N PHE A 264 -7.66 14.41 -4.36
CA PHE A 264 -7.27 13.42 -5.39
C PHE A 264 -7.39 14.02 -6.78
N TYR A 265 -8.50 14.66 -7.07
CA TYR A 265 -8.75 15.33 -8.35
C TYR A 265 -7.74 16.46 -8.61
N LYS A 266 -7.53 17.39 -7.66
CA LYS A 266 -6.56 18.48 -7.79
C LYS A 266 -5.14 17.99 -7.98
N ASN A 267 -4.76 16.85 -7.41
CA ASN A 267 -3.43 16.27 -7.58
C ASN A 267 -3.13 15.89 -9.03
N CYS A 268 -4.19 15.65 -9.83
CA CYS A 268 -4.09 15.23 -11.22
C CYS A 268 -4.27 16.37 -12.25
N LEU A 269 -4.63 17.58 -11.83
CA LEU A 269 -4.93 18.67 -12.78
C LEU A 269 -3.68 19.35 -13.34
N ASP A 270 -2.58 19.32 -12.61
CA ASP A 270 -1.31 19.91 -12.99
C ASP A 270 -0.14 19.18 -12.33
N ARG A 271 1.07 19.42 -12.85
CA ARG A 271 2.30 18.94 -12.19
C ARG A 271 2.63 19.81 -10.99
N HIS A 272 2.68 19.19 -9.84
CA HIS A 272 3.06 19.83 -8.58
C HIS A 272 4.49 19.48 -8.17
N ASP A 273 5.04 20.25 -7.24
CA ASP A 273 6.31 19.95 -6.57
C ASP A 273 6.11 20.10 -5.03
N PRO A 274 6.12 19.00 -4.24
CA PRO A 274 6.23 17.61 -4.70
C PRO A 274 5.02 17.18 -5.55
N PHE A 275 5.19 16.14 -6.39
CA PHE A 275 4.13 15.62 -7.26
C PHE A 275 2.87 15.24 -6.47
N GLU A 276 3.04 14.65 -5.30
CA GLU A 276 1.98 14.19 -4.39
C GLU A 276 1.48 15.29 -3.43
N LYS A 277 1.59 16.56 -3.78
CA LYS A 277 1.27 17.71 -2.91
C LYS A 277 -0.09 17.57 -2.22
N TYR A 278 -1.14 17.32 -2.99
CA TYR A 278 -2.50 17.24 -2.44
C TYR A 278 -2.78 15.92 -1.72
N LEU A 279 -2.08 14.84 -2.05
CA LEU A 279 -2.12 13.59 -1.27
C LEU A 279 -1.46 13.81 0.10
N ASN A 280 -0.31 14.47 0.15
CA ASN A 280 0.39 14.79 1.40
C ASN A 280 -0.45 15.71 2.30
N GLU A 281 -1.27 16.61 1.74
CA GLU A 281 -2.25 17.38 2.51
C GLU A 281 -3.32 16.50 3.17
N ILE A 282 -3.69 15.37 2.56
CA ILE A 282 -4.60 14.40 3.19
C ILE A 282 -3.90 13.73 4.37
N TYR A 283 -2.65 13.29 4.20
CA TYR A 283 -1.90 12.59 5.25
C TYR A 283 -1.55 13.49 6.45
N SER A 284 -1.59 14.81 6.29
CA SER A 284 -1.51 15.74 7.42
C SER A 284 -2.78 15.75 8.31
N LYS A 285 -3.90 15.21 7.81
CA LYS A 285 -5.21 15.21 8.49
C LYS A 285 -5.66 13.78 8.86
N GLU A 286 -5.24 12.80 8.09
CA GLU A 286 -5.59 11.39 8.25
C GLU A 286 -4.34 10.54 8.52
N ILE A 287 -4.55 9.39 9.12
CA ILE A 287 -3.47 8.48 9.42
C ILE A 287 -3.04 7.76 8.13
N CYS A 288 -1.77 7.94 7.77
CA CYS A 288 -1.11 7.13 6.76
C CYS A 288 0.01 6.32 7.42
N ILE A 289 0.14 5.05 7.08
CA ILE A 289 1.14 4.15 7.65
C ILE A 289 1.97 3.45 6.60
N SER A 290 3.21 3.16 6.96
CA SER A 290 4.19 2.44 6.17
C SER A 290 4.75 1.26 6.98
N PRO A 291 5.02 0.09 6.38
CA PRO A 291 5.50 -1.07 7.13
C PRO A 291 6.97 -0.90 7.52
N LEU A 292 7.30 -1.20 8.75
CA LEU A 292 8.70 -1.37 9.14
C LEU A 292 9.19 -2.71 8.59
N LYS A 293 10.08 -2.63 7.60
CA LYS A 293 10.48 -3.59 6.60
C LYS A 293 9.44 -3.70 5.48
N SER A 294 9.78 -3.07 4.35
CA SER A 294 8.95 -2.97 3.15
C SER A 294 8.24 -4.26 2.76
N LEU A 295 7.05 -4.11 2.23
CA LEU A 295 6.23 -5.16 1.61
C LEU A 295 6.29 -5.07 0.08
N SER A 296 6.78 -3.97 -0.46
CA SER A 296 7.09 -3.81 -1.88
C SER A 296 8.29 -2.89 -2.08
N LEU A 297 8.84 -2.90 -3.28
CA LEU A 297 10.02 -2.13 -3.67
C LEU A 297 9.70 -1.35 -4.93
N HIS A 298 9.95 -0.04 -4.89
CA HIS A 298 9.89 0.81 -6.06
C HIS A 298 11.19 0.68 -6.86
N LEU A 299 11.14 0.21 -8.10
CA LEU A 299 12.30 -0.15 -8.92
C LEU A 299 12.86 1.00 -9.76
N THR A 300 12.17 2.14 -9.80
CA THR A 300 12.60 3.29 -10.61
C THR A 300 13.62 4.16 -9.90
N ASN A 301 13.69 4.15 -8.57
CA ASN A 301 14.58 5.02 -7.81
C ASN A 301 15.54 4.21 -6.96
N ILE A 302 16.84 4.37 -7.21
CA ILE A 302 17.89 3.69 -6.43
C ILE A 302 17.83 4.02 -4.94
N ASN A 303 17.35 5.22 -4.57
CA ASN A 303 17.18 5.63 -3.18
C ASN A 303 16.06 4.87 -2.45
N SER A 304 15.07 4.36 -3.19
CA SER A 304 14.03 3.49 -2.62
C SER A 304 14.50 2.05 -2.43
N SER A 305 15.68 1.74 -2.93
CA SER A 305 16.31 0.43 -2.88
C SER A 305 17.41 0.34 -1.81
N TYR A 306 17.61 1.40 -1.02
CA TYR A 306 18.63 1.42 0.03
C TYR A 306 18.36 0.32 1.06
N GLY A 307 19.40 -0.44 1.40
CA GLY A 307 19.28 -1.56 2.32
C GLY A 307 18.60 -2.80 1.73
N LEU A 308 18.66 -2.97 0.41
CA LEU A 308 18.15 -4.14 -0.29
C LEU A 308 18.65 -5.43 0.36
N SER A 309 17.72 -6.21 0.89
CA SER A 309 18.01 -7.56 1.34
C SER A 309 18.45 -8.44 0.17
N PRO A 310 19.37 -9.40 0.36
CA PRO A 310 19.67 -10.44 -0.63
C PRO A 310 18.44 -11.18 -1.16
N LEU A 311 17.33 -11.16 -0.42
CA LEU A 311 16.04 -11.71 -0.85
C LEU A 311 15.47 -11.02 -2.10
N ILE A 312 15.88 -9.79 -2.42
CA ILE A 312 15.46 -9.11 -3.65
C ILE A 312 15.99 -9.80 -4.89
N LEU A 313 17.21 -10.34 -4.82
CA LEU A 313 17.76 -11.11 -5.95
C LEU A 313 16.88 -12.30 -6.32
N SER A 314 16.18 -12.91 -5.36
CA SER A 314 15.22 -13.99 -5.64
C SER A 314 13.93 -13.47 -6.29
N LEU A 315 13.54 -12.22 -6.04
CA LEU A 315 12.35 -11.59 -6.65
C LEU A 315 12.62 -11.10 -8.07
N ILE A 316 13.88 -10.85 -8.45
CA ILE A 316 14.27 -10.46 -9.81
C ILE A 316 13.98 -11.58 -10.83
N HIS A 317 13.89 -12.82 -10.38
CA HIS A 317 13.60 -13.98 -11.22
C HIS A 317 12.09 -14.33 -11.29
N ILE A 318 11.23 -13.47 -10.77
CA ILE A 318 9.77 -13.65 -10.80
C ILE A 318 9.17 -13.45 -12.20
#